data_a141213614c22af7e1907089631e4b9c
#
_entry.id   a141213614c22af7e1907089631e4b9c
#
_cell.length_a   1.000
_cell.length_b   1.000
_cell.length_c   1.000
_cell.angle_alpha   90.00
_cell.angle_beta   90.00
_cell.angle_gamma   90.00
#
_symmetry.space_group_name_H-M   'P 1'
#
loop_
_entity.id
_entity.type
_entity.pdbx_description
1 polymer ?
#
loop_
_entity_poly.entity_id
_entity_poly.type
_entity_poly.pdbx_seq_one_letter_code
_entity_poly.pdbx_strand_id
1 'polypeptide(L)'
;MIEKRYIIGCQSWGYDDWVTKADGPPVFYPRGTKQADMLEQYARLLETVEVDSTAYGTPPASTFEGWLEKVPPGFHFSLKVPRLITHEYSLDHRAYPLMTEFCDRARLLGEHLGIILIQLPAAFESTKPNGQRLREFLPILPNDLRFAIEFREPGWFVHWTFEELNEAGIALAMVEGPWVPRDVMFRAFGHLKTDHAYVRVMGERDLVKFDRVYRNRDDELAKWGECLPKLAAGEVFIYTDNHFEGHAPATANKLKRLLGLPVIDPGAIETQASLF
;
A
#
# COMPACT_ATOMS: atom_id res chain seq x y z
N MET A 1 23.14 -8.49 -10.50
CA MET A 1 21.83 -8.48 -9.82
C MET A 1 21.48 -7.03 -9.57
N ILE A 2 20.28 -6.60 -9.92
CA ILE A 2 19.81 -5.24 -9.57
C ILE A 2 19.65 -5.22 -8.04
N GLU A 3 20.29 -4.26 -7.37
CA GLU A 3 20.09 -4.05 -5.94
C GLU A 3 18.62 -3.66 -5.72
N LYS A 4 17.91 -4.47 -4.96
CA LYS A 4 16.47 -4.33 -4.77
C LYS A 4 16.19 -3.46 -3.55
N ARG A 5 15.40 -2.41 -3.74
CA ARG A 5 14.95 -1.52 -2.66
C ARG A 5 13.56 -1.94 -2.19
N TYR A 6 13.44 -2.30 -0.93
CA TYR A 6 12.16 -2.57 -0.27
C TYR A 6 11.73 -1.34 0.53
N ILE A 7 10.56 -0.80 0.21
CA ILE A 7 9.98 0.39 0.81
C ILE A 7 8.75 -0.07 1.60
N ILE A 8 8.90 -0.23 2.92
CA ILE A 8 7.90 -0.91 3.76
C ILE A 8 7.21 0.10 4.67
N GLY A 9 5.88 0.10 4.62
CA GLY A 9 5.00 0.91 5.46
C GLY A 9 3.70 0.20 5.83
N CYS A 10 2.77 0.96 6.35
CA CYS A 10 1.44 0.47 6.75
C CYS A 10 0.34 1.11 5.91
N GLN A 11 -0.83 0.49 5.93
CA GLN A 11 -2.06 1.09 5.46
C GLN A 11 -2.55 2.10 6.51
N SER A 12 -2.56 3.39 6.15
CA SER A 12 -2.87 4.51 7.03
C SER A 12 -1.90 4.68 8.22
N TRP A 13 -2.06 5.77 8.95
CA TRP A 13 -1.27 6.13 10.13
C TRP A 13 -2.15 6.59 11.31
N GLY A 14 -3.43 6.88 11.10
CA GLY A 14 -4.33 7.52 12.08
C GLY A 14 -5.01 6.53 13.01
N TYR A 15 -4.26 5.74 13.80
CA TYR A 15 -4.81 4.76 14.72
C TYR A 15 -4.50 5.11 16.19
N ASP A 16 -5.53 5.42 16.97
CA ASP A 16 -5.40 5.70 18.42
C ASP A 16 -4.86 4.49 19.19
N ASP A 17 -5.15 3.28 18.72
CA ASP A 17 -4.61 2.04 19.30
C ASP A 17 -3.09 1.92 19.23
N TRP A 18 -2.44 2.68 18.34
CA TRP A 18 -0.99 2.71 18.21
C TRP A 18 -0.31 3.65 19.22
N VAL A 19 -1.08 4.45 19.97
CA VAL A 19 -0.54 5.34 21.00
C VAL A 19 -0.23 4.55 22.25
N THR A 20 1.00 4.69 22.77
CA THR A 20 1.43 4.08 24.03
C THR A 20 0.58 4.57 25.20
N LYS A 21 -0.01 3.66 25.99
CA LYS A 21 -0.82 3.97 27.17
C LYS A 21 0.06 4.36 28.37
N ALA A 22 -0.52 5.08 29.33
CA ALA A 22 0.21 5.62 30.48
C ALA A 22 1.04 4.56 31.23
N ASP A 23 0.47 3.39 31.46
CA ASP A 23 1.10 2.31 32.24
C ASP A 23 1.42 1.07 31.37
N GLY A 24 1.43 1.24 30.02
CA GLY A 24 1.67 0.15 29.07
C GLY A 24 3.08 0.16 28.49
N PRO A 25 3.49 -0.95 27.89
CA PRO A 25 4.73 -0.99 27.09
C PRO A 25 4.59 -0.10 25.87
N PRO A 26 5.72 0.33 25.27
CA PRO A 26 5.71 1.06 24.00
C PRO A 26 4.96 0.27 22.91
N VAL A 27 4.04 0.94 22.19
CA VAL A 27 3.28 0.34 21.09
C VAL A 27 3.90 0.78 19.75
N PHE A 28 3.64 2.01 19.32
CA PHE A 28 4.20 2.58 18.11
C PHE A 28 4.41 4.09 18.25
N TYR A 29 3.37 4.85 18.65
CA TYR A 29 3.49 6.27 18.93
C TYR A 29 3.82 6.52 20.40
N PRO A 30 4.59 7.57 20.71
CA PRO A 30 4.81 8.04 22.08
C PRO A 30 3.49 8.33 22.82
N ARG A 31 3.56 8.34 24.14
CA ARG A 31 2.44 8.72 24.98
C ARG A 31 1.95 10.13 24.67
N GLY A 32 0.63 10.31 24.62
CA GLY A 32 0.01 11.61 24.39
C GLY A 32 0.07 12.13 22.96
N THR A 33 0.57 11.33 21.99
CA THR A 33 0.53 11.70 20.56
C THR A 33 -0.91 11.98 20.14
N LYS A 34 -1.17 13.17 19.62
CA LYS A 34 -2.46 13.58 19.10
C LYS A 34 -2.60 13.17 17.63
N GLN A 35 -3.81 13.00 17.14
CA GLN A 35 -4.08 12.65 15.73
C GLN A 35 -3.40 13.59 14.74
N ALA A 36 -3.35 14.89 15.04
CA ALA A 36 -2.69 15.87 14.20
C ALA A 36 -1.17 15.63 14.03
N ASP A 37 -0.54 14.99 15.02
CA ASP A 37 0.92 14.77 15.06
C ASP A 37 1.30 13.34 14.57
N MET A 38 0.33 12.45 14.39
CA MET A 38 0.58 11.03 14.08
C MET A 38 1.36 10.85 12.77
N LEU A 39 1.07 11.63 11.72
CA LEU A 39 1.81 11.51 10.45
C LEU A 39 3.28 11.87 10.63
N GLU A 40 3.59 12.92 11.36
CA GLU A 40 4.97 13.31 11.65
C GLU A 40 5.71 12.22 12.46
N GLN A 41 5.06 11.68 13.51
CA GLN A 41 5.63 10.59 14.30
C GLN A 41 5.81 9.31 13.46
N TYR A 42 4.83 8.99 12.60
CA TYR A 42 4.90 7.86 11.68
C TYR A 42 6.10 7.97 10.71
N ALA A 43 6.29 9.14 10.12
CA ALA A 43 7.34 9.39 9.14
C ALA A 43 8.78 9.37 9.73
N ARG A 44 8.92 9.44 11.05
CA ARG A 44 10.21 9.21 11.75
C ARG A 44 10.60 7.73 11.81
N LEU A 45 9.64 6.83 11.70
CA LEU A 45 9.82 5.39 11.87
C LEU A 45 9.75 4.61 10.56
N LEU A 46 8.92 5.06 9.63
CA LEU A 46 8.63 4.41 8.36
C LEU A 46 8.79 5.41 7.21
N GLU A 47 9.22 4.93 6.05
CA GLU A 47 9.55 5.74 4.88
C GLU A 47 8.41 5.84 3.86
N THR A 48 7.29 5.16 4.09
CA THR A 48 6.12 5.18 3.19
C THR A 48 4.83 4.85 3.91
N VAL A 49 3.72 5.31 3.35
CA VAL A 49 2.36 4.98 3.80
C VAL A 49 1.42 4.80 2.61
N GLU A 50 0.48 3.84 2.71
CA GLU A 50 -0.67 3.76 1.81
C GLU A 50 -1.80 4.62 2.38
N VAL A 51 -2.24 5.63 1.62
CA VAL A 51 -3.29 6.55 2.04
C VAL A 51 -4.66 6.00 1.62
N ASP A 52 -5.39 5.42 2.55
CA ASP A 52 -6.70 4.81 2.28
C ASP A 52 -7.83 5.86 2.19
N SER A 53 -7.68 7.03 2.83
CA SER A 53 -8.70 8.08 2.84
C SER A 53 -9.01 8.65 1.45
N THR A 54 -8.06 8.63 0.51
CA THR A 54 -8.27 9.07 -0.86
C THR A 54 -9.25 8.20 -1.65
N ALA A 55 -9.55 6.98 -1.16
CA ALA A 55 -10.59 6.12 -1.74
C ALA A 55 -12.00 6.68 -1.60
N TYR A 56 -12.24 7.62 -0.69
CA TYR A 56 -13.55 8.24 -0.48
C TYR A 56 -13.75 9.52 -1.32
N GLY A 57 -12.71 10.03 -1.94
CA GLY A 57 -12.75 11.18 -2.82
C GLY A 57 -11.35 11.80 -3.00
N THR A 58 -11.20 12.61 -4.05
CA THR A 58 -9.96 13.36 -4.30
C THR A 58 -9.82 14.49 -3.26
N PRO A 59 -8.76 14.47 -2.41
CA PRO A 59 -8.59 15.53 -1.42
C PRO A 59 -8.31 16.90 -2.06
N PRO A 60 -8.63 18.02 -1.38
CA PRO A 60 -8.23 19.35 -1.82
C PRO A 60 -6.70 19.52 -1.76
N ALA A 61 -6.14 20.48 -2.51
CA ALA A 61 -4.70 20.74 -2.57
C ALA A 61 -4.07 20.96 -1.18
N SER A 62 -4.76 21.71 -0.31
CA SER A 62 -4.30 21.99 1.05
C SER A 62 -4.06 20.75 1.92
N THR A 63 -4.74 19.62 1.62
CA THR A 63 -4.49 18.36 2.30
C THR A 63 -3.12 17.79 1.94
N PHE A 64 -2.76 17.82 0.65
CA PHE A 64 -1.46 17.36 0.19
C PHE A 64 -0.32 18.25 0.71
N GLU A 65 -0.52 19.57 0.69
CA GLU A 65 0.41 20.55 1.27
C GLU A 65 0.65 20.25 2.76
N GLY A 66 -0.43 20.04 3.54
CA GLY A 66 -0.33 19.72 4.96
C GLY A 66 0.31 18.34 5.23
N TRP A 67 0.29 17.40 4.28
CA TRP A 67 1.05 16.15 4.43
C TRP A 67 2.55 16.37 4.18
N LEU A 68 2.89 17.15 3.15
CA LEU A 68 4.29 17.46 2.80
C LEU A 68 5.02 18.19 3.92
N GLU A 69 4.34 19.08 4.65
CA GLU A 69 4.91 19.79 5.81
C GLU A 69 5.31 18.87 6.98
N LYS A 70 4.78 17.63 7.02
CA LYS A 70 4.93 16.71 8.15
C LYS A 70 5.90 15.56 7.91
N VAL A 71 6.46 15.45 6.71
CA VAL A 71 7.29 14.30 6.37
C VAL A 71 8.68 14.74 5.92
N PRO A 72 9.71 13.94 6.20
CA PRO A 72 11.07 14.23 5.74
C PRO A 72 11.23 13.97 4.24
N PRO A 73 12.26 14.53 3.59
CA PRO A 73 12.64 14.14 2.23
C PRO A 73 12.80 12.62 2.10
N GLY A 74 12.37 12.06 0.97
CA GLY A 74 12.42 10.62 0.69
C GLY A 74 11.29 9.80 1.30
N PHE A 75 10.35 10.41 2.02
CA PHE A 75 9.10 9.75 2.42
C PHE A 75 8.14 9.65 1.24
N HIS A 76 7.41 8.52 1.09
CA HIS A 76 6.49 8.30 -0.01
C HIS A 76 5.05 8.07 0.43
N PHE A 77 4.11 8.69 -0.29
CA PHE A 77 2.68 8.45 -0.16
C PHE A 77 2.21 7.63 -1.35
N SER A 78 1.73 6.40 -1.14
CA SER A 78 0.94 5.70 -2.15
C SER A 78 -0.53 6.01 -1.95
N LEU A 79 -1.20 6.40 -3.02
CA LEU A 79 -2.57 6.88 -2.98
C LEU A 79 -3.52 5.83 -3.54
N LYS A 80 -4.68 5.69 -2.94
CA LYS A 80 -5.73 4.81 -3.44
C LYS A 80 -6.74 5.60 -4.28
N VAL A 81 -6.98 5.13 -5.50
CA VAL A 81 -7.95 5.76 -6.43
C VAL A 81 -9.36 5.76 -5.83
N PRO A 82 -10.13 6.86 -5.97
CA PRO A 82 -11.49 6.97 -5.46
C PRO A 82 -12.41 5.82 -5.92
N ARG A 83 -13.25 5.36 -4.99
CA ARG A 83 -14.20 4.27 -5.25
C ARG A 83 -15.22 4.60 -6.35
N LEU A 84 -15.52 5.87 -6.55
CA LEU A 84 -16.37 6.32 -7.65
C LEU A 84 -15.83 5.84 -9.01
N ILE A 85 -14.49 5.90 -9.21
CA ILE A 85 -13.81 5.44 -10.42
C ILE A 85 -13.82 3.92 -10.51
N THR A 86 -13.43 3.25 -9.42
CA THR A 86 -13.12 1.81 -9.43
C THR A 86 -14.33 0.91 -9.16
N HIS A 87 -15.26 1.34 -8.31
CA HIS A 87 -16.41 0.55 -7.87
C HIS A 87 -17.71 0.96 -8.54
N GLU A 88 -18.02 2.26 -8.64
CA GLU A 88 -19.29 2.72 -9.17
C GLU A 88 -19.28 2.78 -10.70
N TYR A 89 -18.26 3.42 -11.28
CA TYR A 89 -18.11 3.49 -12.74
C TYR A 89 -17.35 2.29 -13.32
N SER A 90 -16.72 1.48 -12.48
CA SER A 90 -16.06 0.25 -12.91
C SER A 90 -15.18 0.44 -14.15
N LEU A 91 -14.35 1.49 -14.13
CA LEU A 91 -13.41 1.91 -15.18
C LEU A 91 -14.07 2.28 -16.54
N ASP A 92 -15.38 2.55 -16.63
CA ASP A 92 -15.97 3.00 -17.87
C ASP A 92 -15.62 4.48 -18.18
N HIS A 93 -16.04 4.98 -19.34
CA HIS A 93 -15.72 6.33 -19.82
C HIS A 93 -16.07 7.47 -18.85
N ARG A 94 -17.01 7.28 -17.92
CA ARG A 94 -17.36 8.26 -16.87
C ARG A 94 -16.25 8.42 -15.85
N ALA A 95 -15.41 7.39 -15.69
CA ALA A 95 -14.26 7.40 -14.80
C ALA A 95 -13.09 8.26 -15.33
N TYR A 96 -12.98 8.46 -16.66
CA TYR A 96 -11.80 9.06 -17.28
C TYR A 96 -11.50 10.48 -16.82
N PRO A 97 -12.46 11.44 -16.84
CA PRO A 97 -12.19 12.80 -16.36
C PRO A 97 -11.84 12.83 -14.87
N LEU A 98 -12.45 11.96 -14.06
CA LEU A 98 -12.17 11.88 -12.63
C LEU A 98 -10.77 11.31 -12.35
N MET A 99 -10.33 10.34 -13.17
CA MET A 99 -8.98 9.79 -13.07
C MET A 99 -7.92 10.83 -13.43
N THR A 100 -8.19 11.63 -14.48
CA THR A 100 -7.31 12.76 -14.86
C THR A 100 -7.20 13.77 -13.72
N GLU A 101 -8.33 14.22 -13.16
CA GLU A 101 -8.36 15.13 -12.01
C GLU A 101 -7.59 14.57 -10.81
N PHE A 102 -7.77 13.28 -10.51
CA PHE A 102 -7.07 12.62 -9.41
C PHE A 102 -5.55 12.58 -9.65
N CYS A 103 -5.11 12.26 -10.86
CA CYS A 103 -3.69 12.27 -11.23
C CYS A 103 -3.09 13.68 -11.13
N ASP A 104 -3.79 14.71 -11.60
CA ASP A 104 -3.34 16.10 -11.49
C ASP A 104 -3.19 16.53 -10.03
N ARG A 105 -4.10 16.08 -9.18
CA ARG A 105 -4.01 16.32 -7.74
C ARG A 105 -2.87 15.56 -7.09
N ALA A 106 -2.66 14.28 -7.45
CA ALA A 106 -1.59 13.45 -6.95
C ALA A 106 -0.20 14.02 -7.26
N ARG A 107 -0.02 14.67 -8.41
CA ARG A 107 1.23 15.34 -8.80
C ARG A 107 1.69 16.42 -7.83
N LEU A 108 0.80 16.97 -6.99
CA LEU A 108 1.18 17.93 -5.94
C LEU A 108 2.15 17.34 -4.91
N LEU A 109 2.19 16.01 -4.76
CA LEU A 109 3.16 15.34 -3.90
C LEU A 109 4.59 15.33 -4.46
N GLY A 110 4.78 15.60 -5.75
CA GLY A 110 6.10 15.61 -6.38
C GLY A 110 6.87 14.32 -6.16
N GLU A 111 8.10 14.42 -5.67
CA GLU A 111 8.97 13.27 -5.35
C GLU A 111 8.46 12.39 -4.20
N HIS A 112 7.53 12.89 -3.39
CA HIS A 112 6.87 12.14 -2.33
C HIS A 112 5.74 11.24 -2.85
N LEU A 113 5.37 11.30 -4.14
CA LEU A 113 4.39 10.39 -4.69
C LEU A 113 5.02 9.01 -4.92
N GLY A 114 4.50 8.00 -4.24
CA GLY A 114 4.83 6.59 -4.45
C GLY A 114 4.09 6.00 -5.65
N ILE A 115 3.23 5.02 -5.39
CA ILE A 115 2.43 4.32 -6.41
C ILE A 115 0.96 4.63 -6.20
N ILE A 116 0.22 4.84 -7.29
CA ILE A 116 -1.23 5.02 -7.28
C ILE A 116 -1.90 3.65 -7.41
N LEU A 117 -2.64 3.24 -6.39
CA LEU A 117 -3.34 1.95 -6.35
C LEU A 117 -4.75 2.06 -6.92
N ILE A 118 -5.02 1.34 -8.01
CA ILE A 118 -6.34 1.13 -8.60
C ILE A 118 -6.90 -0.18 -8.07
N GLN A 119 -7.62 -0.14 -6.95
CA GLN A 119 -8.21 -1.33 -6.35
C GLN A 119 -9.61 -1.58 -6.90
N LEU A 120 -9.81 -2.70 -7.58
CA LEU A 120 -11.10 -3.12 -8.13
C LEU A 120 -11.89 -3.97 -7.14
N PRO A 121 -13.24 -3.90 -7.15
CA PRO A 121 -14.06 -4.76 -6.30
C PRO A 121 -14.06 -6.21 -6.80
N ALA A 122 -14.42 -7.17 -5.93
CA ALA A 122 -14.59 -8.58 -6.34
C ALA A 122 -15.67 -8.76 -7.43
N ALA A 123 -16.67 -7.87 -7.46
CA ALA A 123 -17.70 -7.84 -8.50
C ALA A 123 -17.20 -7.41 -9.90
N PHE A 124 -15.95 -6.89 -10.00
CA PHE A 124 -15.30 -6.67 -11.28
C PHE A 124 -14.70 -7.99 -11.78
N GLU A 125 -15.58 -8.89 -12.23
CA GLU A 125 -15.22 -10.22 -12.71
C GLU A 125 -14.47 -10.18 -14.05
N SER A 126 -13.66 -11.21 -14.34
CA SER A 126 -12.90 -11.35 -15.57
C SER A 126 -13.77 -11.75 -16.77
N THR A 127 -14.70 -10.89 -17.14
CA THR A 127 -15.60 -11.04 -18.29
C THR A 127 -15.09 -10.26 -19.50
N LYS A 128 -15.58 -10.61 -20.72
CA LYS A 128 -15.23 -9.85 -21.93
C LYS A 128 -15.53 -8.35 -21.84
N PRO A 129 -16.72 -7.90 -21.33
CA PRO A 129 -16.98 -6.47 -21.15
C PRO A 129 -16.01 -5.79 -20.18
N ASN A 130 -15.67 -6.41 -19.07
CA ASN A 130 -14.71 -5.84 -18.13
C ASN A 130 -13.27 -5.85 -18.67
N GLY A 131 -12.89 -6.88 -19.42
CA GLY A 131 -11.62 -6.90 -20.16
C GLY A 131 -11.51 -5.76 -21.17
N GLN A 132 -12.60 -5.45 -21.87
CA GLN A 132 -12.65 -4.32 -22.78
C GLN A 132 -12.50 -2.97 -22.04
N ARG A 133 -13.22 -2.80 -20.91
CA ARG A 133 -13.08 -1.60 -20.07
C ARG A 133 -11.66 -1.43 -19.54
N LEU A 134 -11.02 -2.51 -19.11
CA LEU A 134 -9.63 -2.46 -18.68
C LEU A 134 -8.72 -1.95 -19.81
N ARG A 135 -8.82 -2.54 -21.02
CA ARG A 135 -8.04 -2.09 -22.19
C ARG A 135 -8.25 -0.64 -22.56
N GLU A 136 -9.48 -0.15 -22.47
CA GLU A 136 -9.82 1.24 -22.78
C GLU A 136 -9.35 2.21 -21.70
N PHE A 137 -9.27 1.74 -20.45
CA PHE A 137 -8.86 2.56 -19.31
C PHE A 137 -7.33 2.68 -19.19
N LEU A 138 -6.57 1.62 -19.45
CA LEU A 138 -5.10 1.65 -19.28
C LEU A 138 -4.41 2.80 -20.02
N PRO A 139 -4.75 3.13 -21.29
CA PRO A 139 -4.16 4.26 -22.02
C PRO A 139 -4.53 5.64 -21.48
N ILE A 140 -5.51 5.75 -20.58
CA ILE A 140 -5.89 7.02 -19.94
C ILE A 140 -4.90 7.40 -18.85
N LEU A 141 -4.16 6.41 -18.32
CA LEU A 141 -3.21 6.61 -17.24
C LEU A 141 -1.94 7.30 -17.79
N PRO A 142 -1.50 8.41 -17.16
CA PRO A 142 -0.33 9.15 -17.62
C PRO A 142 0.97 8.39 -17.33
N ASN A 143 1.91 8.42 -18.27
CA ASN A 143 3.17 7.68 -18.21
C ASN A 143 4.20 8.28 -17.23
N ASP A 144 3.98 9.48 -16.73
CA ASP A 144 4.83 10.13 -15.73
C ASP A 144 4.53 9.70 -14.29
N LEU A 145 3.47 8.92 -14.07
CA LEU A 145 3.07 8.40 -12.77
C LEU A 145 3.15 6.88 -12.73
N ARG A 146 3.38 6.32 -11.55
CA ARG A 146 3.44 4.88 -11.32
C ARG A 146 2.11 4.35 -10.80
N PHE A 147 1.64 3.25 -11.36
CA PHE A 147 0.37 2.65 -11.02
C PHE A 147 0.51 1.18 -10.62
N ALA A 148 -0.40 0.73 -9.76
CA ALA A 148 -0.64 -0.67 -9.50
C ALA A 148 -2.15 -0.97 -9.57
N ILE A 149 -2.52 -2.13 -10.11
CA ILE A 149 -3.92 -2.60 -10.13
C ILE A 149 -4.07 -3.81 -9.23
N GLU A 150 -5.05 -3.76 -8.31
CA GLU A 150 -5.47 -4.87 -7.47
C GLU A 150 -6.77 -5.48 -8.01
N PHE A 151 -6.70 -6.75 -8.39
CA PHE A 151 -7.87 -7.57 -8.68
C PHE A 151 -8.24 -8.41 -7.47
N ARG A 152 -9.54 -8.50 -7.18
CA ARG A 152 -10.12 -9.29 -6.09
C ARG A 152 -10.92 -10.49 -6.60
N GLU A 153 -10.81 -10.81 -7.87
CA GLU A 153 -11.43 -11.96 -8.53
C GLU A 153 -10.32 -12.79 -9.22
N PRO A 154 -10.17 -14.10 -8.87
CA PRO A 154 -9.06 -14.92 -9.34
C PRO A 154 -8.97 -15.11 -10.86
N GLY A 155 -10.06 -14.97 -11.60
CA GLY A 155 -10.08 -15.11 -13.05
C GLY A 155 -9.24 -14.09 -13.81
N TRP A 156 -8.84 -12.99 -13.16
CA TRP A 156 -7.91 -12.01 -13.73
C TRP A 156 -6.46 -12.48 -13.74
N PHE A 157 -6.11 -13.56 -13.01
CA PHE A 157 -4.73 -14.07 -12.90
C PHE A 157 -4.40 -15.00 -14.07
N VAL A 158 -4.47 -14.47 -15.28
CA VAL A 158 -4.24 -15.15 -16.55
C VAL A 158 -3.19 -14.41 -17.40
N HIS A 159 -2.55 -15.13 -18.31
CA HIS A 159 -1.46 -14.63 -19.14
C HIS A 159 -1.80 -13.31 -19.86
N TRP A 160 -2.98 -13.25 -20.45
CA TRP A 160 -3.48 -12.04 -21.11
C TRP A 160 -3.44 -10.80 -20.21
N THR A 161 -3.91 -10.90 -18.97
CA THR A 161 -3.91 -9.77 -18.02
C THR A 161 -2.49 -9.33 -17.71
N PHE A 162 -1.57 -10.27 -17.52
CA PHE A 162 -0.17 -9.94 -17.23
C PHE A 162 0.51 -9.22 -18.41
N GLU A 163 0.21 -9.63 -19.65
CA GLU A 163 0.72 -8.96 -20.85
C GLU A 163 0.20 -7.53 -20.96
N GLU A 164 -1.13 -7.30 -20.83
CA GLU A 164 -1.73 -5.97 -20.89
C GLU A 164 -1.13 -5.02 -19.84
N LEU A 165 -0.96 -5.49 -18.59
CA LEU A 165 -0.37 -4.68 -17.53
C LEU A 165 1.12 -4.39 -17.76
N ASN A 166 1.89 -5.39 -18.21
CA ASN A 166 3.31 -5.21 -18.50
C ASN A 166 3.54 -4.24 -19.68
N GLU A 167 2.74 -4.33 -20.73
CA GLU A 167 2.79 -3.41 -21.89
C GLU A 167 2.44 -1.97 -21.48
N ALA A 168 1.50 -1.80 -20.56
CA ALA A 168 1.13 -0.51 -20.01
C ALA A 168 2.11 0.01 -18.92
N GLY A 169 3.10 -0.78 -18.49
CA GLY A 169 4.01 -0.42 -17.41
C GLY A 169 3.34 -0.34 -16.03
N ILE A 170 2.24 -1.06 -15.83
CA ILE A 170 1.42 -1.02 -14.61
C ILE A 170 1.66 -2.28 -13.79
N ALA A 171 1.99 -2.11 -12.50
CA ALA A 171 2.20 -3.23 -11.61
C ALA A 171 0.89 -3.98 -11.30
N LEU A 172 0.93 -5.31 -11.26
CA LEU A 172 -0.10 -6.08 -10.57
C LEU A 172 0.15 -5.96 -9.07
N ALA A 173 -0.82 -5.44 -8.34
CA ALA A 173 -0.76 -5.44 -6.87
C ALA A 173 -0.91 -6.87 -6.34
N MET A 174 0.07 -7.31 -5.60
CA MET A 174 0.10 -8.64 -5.00
C MET A 174 -0.38 -8.56 -3.57
N VAL A 175 -1.42 -9.34 -3.24
CA VAL A 175 -2.15 -9.18 -2.00
C VAL A 175 -2.21 -10.51 -1.23
N GLU A 176 -1.69 -10.52 -0.02
CA GLU A 176 -2.06 -11.52 0.98
C GLU A 176 -3.41 -11.13 1.56
N GLY A 177 -4.45 -11.93 1.34
CA GLY A 177 -5.80 -11.58 1.78
C GLY A 177 -6.83 -12.64 1.38
N PRO A 178 -8.12 -12.42 1.71
CA PRO A 178 -9.16 -13.44 1.54
C PRO A 178 -9.68 -13.60 0.10
N TRP A 179 -9.30 -12.71 -0.84
CA TRP A 179 -9.94 -12.66 -2.16
C TRP A 179 -9.35 -13.59 -3.20
N VAL A 180 -8.02 -13.68 -3.23
CA VAL A 180 -7.28 -14.49 -4.22
C VAL A 180 -6.44 -15.51 -3.47
N PRO A 181 -6.53 -16.82 -3.82
CA PRO A 181 -5.70 -17.83 -3.20
C PRO A 181 -4.20 -17.52 -3.36
N ARG A 182 -3.44 -17.73 -2.30
CA ARG A 182 -2.00 -17.41 -2.25
C ARG A 182 -1.19 -18.10 -3.35
N ASP A 183 -1.51 -19.33 -3.69
CA ASP A 183 -0.85 -20.08 -4.75
C ASP A 183 -1.10 -19.47 -6.14
N VAL A 184 -2.29 -18.92 -6.37
CA VAL A 184 -2.60 -18.13 -7.58
C VAL A 184 -1.75 -16.88 -7.61
N MET A 185 -1.68 -16.16 -6.49
CA MET A 185 -0.87 -14.94 -6.35
C MET A 185 0.60 -15.20 -6.63
N PHE A 186 1.21 -16.22 -6.03
CA PHE A 186 2.63 -16.52 -6.22
C PHE A 186 2.97 -17.02 -7.62
N ARG A 187 2.06 -17.68 -8.33
CA ARG A 187 2.27 -18.03 -9.74
C ARG A 187 2.40 -16.79 -10.64
N ALA A 188 1.77 -15.68 -10.28
CA ALA A 188 1.86 -14.44 -11.05
C ALA A 188 3.27 -13.81 -11.03
N PHE A 189 4.10 -14.08 -9.99
CA PHE A 189 5.42 -13.46 -9.83
C PHE A 189 6.32 -13.60 -11.06
N GLY A 190 6.33 -14.76 -11.69
CA GLY A 190 7.15 -15.03 -12.90
C GLY A 190 6.71 -14.28 -14.15
N HIS A 191 5.53 -13.67 -14.13
CA HIS A 191 4.95 -12.96 -15.29
C HIS A 191 5.07 -11.44 -15.17
N LEU A 192 5.44 -10.90 -14.00
CA LEU A 192 5.51 -9.46 -13.73
C LEU A 192 6.87 -8.91 -14.19
N LYS A 193 6.85 -7.86 -15.03
CA LYS A 193 8.03 -7.29 -15.67
C LYS A 193 8.20 -5.78 -15.41
N THR A 194 7.34 -5.18 -14.58
CA THR A 194 7.43 -3.76 -14.22
C THR A 194 8.67 -3.49 -13.37
N ASP A 195 9.23 -2.30 -13.46
CA ASP A 195 10.40 -1.83 -12.69
C ASP A 195 10.07 -1.61 -11.20
N HIS A 196 8.79 -1.48 -10.89
CA HIS A 196 8.25 -1.36 -9.54
C HIS A 196 7.23 -2.46 -9.24
N ALA A 197 7.08 -2.80 -7.97
CA ALA A 197 6.08 -3.75 -7.49
C ALA A 197 5.29 -3.18 -6.30
N TYR A 198 4.07 -3.64 -6.14
CA TYR A 198 3.16 -3.24 -5.08
C TYR A 198 2.65 -4.47 -4.34
N VAL A 199 2.87 -4.51 -3.04
CA VAL A 199 2.49 -5.65 -2.20
C VAL A 199 1.65 -5.17 -1.02
N ARG A 200 0.56 -5.85 -0.75
CA ARG A 200 -0.32 -5.58 0.38
C ARG A 200 -0.47 -6.83 1.23
N VAL A 201 -0.13 -6.72 2.50
CA VAL A 201 -0.31 -7.80 3.49
C VAL A 201 -1.56 -7.46 4.31
N MET A 202 -2.69 -7.99 3.82
CA MET A 202 -4.03 -7.71 4.32
C MET A 202 -4.55 -8.89 5.13
N GLY A 203 -5.50 -8.64 6.02
CA GLY A 203 -6.20 -9.68 6.77
C GLY A 203 -7.70 -9.73 6.48
N GLU A 204 -8.38 -10.61 7.19
CA GLU A 204 -9.83 -10.62 7.30
C GLU A 204 -10.26 -9.44 8.20
N ARG A 205 -11.30 -8.70 7.82
CA ARG A 205 -11.74 -7.50 8.56
C ARG A 205 -12.57 -7.84 9.81
N ASP A 206 -12.00 -8.64 10.71
CA ASP A 206 -12.63 -9.17 11.92
C ASP A 206 -11.99 -8.68 13.23
N LEU A 207 -10.80 -8.09 13.19
CA LEU A 207 -10.15 -7.52 14.37
C LEU A 207 -10.68 -6.11 14.64
N VAL A 208 -10.84 -5.81 15.95
CA VAL A 208 -11.39 -4.52 16.43
C VAL A 208 -10.38 -3.71 17.24
N LYS A 209 -9.21 -4.28 17.56
CA LYS A 209 -8.11 -3.62 18.28
C LYS A 209 -6.81 -3.83 17.56
N PHE A 210 -5.95 -2.81 17.58
CA PHE A 210 -4.73 -2.76 16.78
C PHE A 210 -3.49 -2.37 17.60
N ASP A 211 -3.51 -2.65 18.90
CA ASP A 211 -2.45 -2.26 19.85
C ASP A 211 -1.34 -3.31 19.99
N ARG A 212 -1.53 -4.52 19.45
CA ARG A 212 -0.56 -5.63 19.51
C ARG A 212 -0.89 -6.71 18.47
N VAL A 213 0.02 -7.66 18.32
CA VAL A 213 -0.23 -8.89 17.55
C VAL A 213 -1.22 -9.78 18.32
N TYR A 214 -2.35 -10.10 17.70
CA TYR A 214 -3.41 -10.97 18.23
C TYR A 214 -3.40 -12.36 17.63
N ARG A 215 -2.84 -12.53 16.43
CA ARG A 215 -2.73 -13.82 15.75
C ARG A 215 -1.36 -13.97 15.13
N ASN A 216 -0.80 -15.18 15.18
CA ASN A 216 0.47 -15.50 14.55
C ASN A 216 0.24 -15.88 13.08
N ARG A 217 0.94 -15.21 12.19
CA ARG A 217 0.98 -15.49 10.74
C ARG A 217 2.42 -15.54 10.22
N ASP A 218 3.33 -15.99 11.05
CA ASP A 218 4.76 -16.03 10.71
C ASP A 218 5.04 -16.95 9.51
N ASP A 219 4.31 -18.07 9.37
CA ASP A 219 4.46 -19.00 8.23
C ASP A 219 4.05 -18.32 6.91
N GLU A 220 2.99 -17.52 6.93
CA GLU A 220 2.58 -16.74 5.77
C GLU A 220 3.61 -15.67 5.40
N LEU A 221 4.12 -14.94 6.39
CA LEU A 221 5.15 -13.92 6.18
C LEU A 221 6.46 -14.54 5.70
N ALA A 222 6.85 -15.70 6.20
CA ALA A 222 8.06 -16.40 5.74
C ALA A 222 7.99 -16.72 4.24
N LYS A 223 6.83 -17.16 3.74
CA LYS A 223 6.62 -17.40 2.29
C LYS A 223 6.75 -16.13 1.47
N TRP A 224 6.24 -15.00 1.97
CA TRP A 224 6.44 -13.70 1.33
C TRP A 224 7.92 -13.31 1.33
N GLY A 225 8.63 -13.49 2.45
CA GLY A 225 10.07 -13.24 2.55
C GLY A 225 10.89 -14.05 1.54
N GLU A 226 10.50 -15.30 1.25
CA GLU A 226 11.13 -16.16 0.23
C GLU A 226 10.81 -15.75 -1.22
N CYS A 227 9.63 -15.17 -1.45
CA CYS A 227 9.14 -14.84 -2.78
C CYS A 227 9.50 -13.41 -3.24
N LEU A 228 9.47 -12.43 -2.35
CA LEU A 228 9.77 -11.03 -2.66
C LEU A 228 11.12 -10.81 -3.35
N PRO A 229 12.22 -11.50 -2.99
CA PRO A 229 13.48 -11.38 -3.71
C PRO A 229 13.43 -11.85 -5.17
N LYS A 230 12.45 -12.66 -5.56
CA LYS A 230 12.29 -13.23 -6.91
C LYS A 230 11.57 -12.29 -7.89
N LEU A 231 10.95 -11.20 -7.39
CA LEU A 231 10.33 -10.18 -8.24
C LEU A 231 11.37 -9.56 -9.18
N ALA A 232 10.99 -9.23 -10.40
CA ALA A 232 11.86 -8.54 -11.35
C ALA A 232 12.07 -7.06 -10.98
N ALA A 233 11.12 -6.46 -10.26
CA ALA A 233 11.14 -5.05 -9.88
C ALA A 233 12.37 -4.65 -9.06
N GLY A 234 12.92 -3.48 -9.36
CA GLY A 234 14.00 -2.85 -8.59
C GLY A 234 13.49 -2.19 -7.29
N GLU A 235 12.28 -1.64 -7.31
CA GLU A 235 11.61 -1.06 -6.14
C GLU A 235 10.35 -1.85 -5.79
N VAL A 236 10.22 -2.21 -4.52
CA VAL A 236 9.09 -3.00 -4.01
C VAL A 236 8.44 -2.25 -2.86
N PHE A 237 7.26 -1.68 -3.09
CA PHE A 237 6.45 -1.03 -2.07
C PHE A 237 5.59 -2.08 -1.37
N ILE A 238 5.67 -2.13 -0.04
CA ILE A 238 4.96 -3.13 0.77
C ILE A 238 4.17 -2.43 1.87
N TYR A 239 2.88 -2.73 1.94
CA TYR A 239 1.97 -2.15 2.93
C TYR A 239 1.31 -3.23 3.77
N THR A 240 1.47 -3.12 5.08
CA THR A 240 0.86 -4.02 6.06
C THR A 240 -0.43 -3.42 6.62
N ASP A 241 -1.43 -4.26 6.83
CA ASP A 241 -2.72 -3.90 7.40
C ASP A 241 -2.86 -4.45 8.83
N ASN A 242 -3.55 -3.71 9.68
CA ASN A 242 -3.79 -4.13 11.07
C ASN A 242 -4.58 -5.44 11.17
N HIS A 243 -5.49 -5.69 10.24
CA HIS A 243 -6.31 -6.91 10.25
C HIS A 243 -5.52 -8.18 9.95
N PHE A 244 -4.29 -8.08 9.46
CA PHE A 244 -3.48 -9.29 9.20
C PHE A 244 -3.11 -10.02 10.50
N GLU A 245 -2.48 -9.33 11.45
CA GLU A 245 -2.06 -9.89 12.73
C GLU A 245 -2.62 -9.14 13.95
N GLY A 246 -3.13 -7.92 13.78
CA GLY A 246 -3.62 -7.04 14.86
C GLY A 246 -2.80 -5.76 15.04
N HIS A 247 -1.59 -5.69 14.48
CA HIS A 247 -0.74 -4.51 14.60
C HIS A 247 0.18 -4.37 13.39
N ALA A 248 -0.20 -3.52 12.44
CA ALA A 248 0.52 -3.36 11.18
C ALA A 248 2.01 -3.00 11.35
N PRO A 249 2.43 -2.10 12.27
CA PRO A 249 3.86 -1.81 12.48
C PRO A 249 4.67 -3.03 12.92
N ALA A 250 4.10 -3.92 13.73
CA ALA A 250 4.78 -5.16 14.12
C ALA A 250 4.94 -6.12 12.93
N THR A 251 3.91 -6.23 12.08
CA THR A 251 3.97 -7.01 10.85
C THR A 251 5.02 -6.45 9.88
N ALA A 252 5.09 -5.11 9.74
CA ALA A 252 6.14 -4.45 8.96
C ALA A 252 7.53 -4.78 9.49
N ASN A 253 7.72 -4.79 10.81
CA ASN A 253 8.98 -5.18 11.45
C ASN A 253 9.37 -6.65 11.21
N LYS A 254 8.40 -7.57 11.20
CA LYS A 254 8.64 -8.97 10.85
C LYS A 254 9.14 -9.10 9.42
N LEU A 255 8.51 -8.42 8.47
CA LEU A 255 8.95 -8.40 7.06
C LEU A 255 10.34 -7.78 6.92
N LYS A 256 10.62 -6.66 7.61
CA LYS A 256 11.96 -6.05 7.62
C LYS A 256 13.02 -7.05 8.07
N ARG A 257 12.77 -7.82 9.15
CA ARG A 257 13.72 -8.87 9.61
C ARG A 257 13.93 -9.96 8.57
N LEU A 258 12.85 -10.46 7.94
CA LEU A 258 12.92 -11.49 6.91
C LEU A 258 13.71 -11.04 5.68
N LEU A 259 13.70 -9.75 5.38
CA LEU A 259 14.41 -9.13 4.25
C LEU A 259 15.80 -8.58 4.63
N GLY A 260 16.24 -8.75 5.88
CA GLY A 260 17.54 -8.24 6.35
C GLY A 260 17.62 -6.72 6.46
N LEU A 261 16.49 -6.04 6.65
CA LEU A 261 16.38 -4.58 6.75
C LEU A 261 16.42 -4.11 8.22
N PRO A 262 16.83 -2.86 8.48
CA PRO A 262 16.74 -2.27 9.80
C PRO A 262 15.30 -2.28 10.32
N VAL A 263 15.11 -2.72 11.56
CA VAL A 263 13.79 -2.76 12.21
C VAL A 263 13.45 -1.41 12.84
N ILE A 264 12.15 -1.15 12.98
CA ILE A 264 11.63 0.01 13.69
C ILE A 264 11.76 -0.25 15.20
N ASP A 265 12.27 0.72 15.92
CA ASP A 265 12.27 0.74 17.40
C ASP A 265 11.41 1.93 17.89
N PRO A 266 10.15 1.69 18.30
CA PRO A 266 9.30 2.74 18.83
C PRO A 266 9.84 3.39 20.11
N GLY A 267 10.61 2.65 20.91
CA GLY A 267 11.25 3.16 22.13
C GLY A 267 12.33 4.19 21.88
N ALA A 268 12.98 4.18 20.72
CA ALA A 268 14.01 5.14 20.37
C ALA A 268 13.49 6.60 20.28
N ILE A 269 12.19 6.79 19.94
CA ILE A 269 11.59 8.13 19.88
C ILE A 269 11.37 8.72 21.27
N GLU A 270 10.95 7.91 22.24
CA GLU A 270 10.72 8.38 23.63
C GLU A 270 12.04 8.82 24.28
N THR A 271 13.14 8.16 23.97
CA THR A 271 14.47 8.49 24.49
C THR A 271 15.00 9.83 23.93
N GLN A 272 14.72 10.16 22.66
CA GLN A 272 15.10 11.44 22.08
C GLN A 272 14.25 12.61 22.60
N ALA A 273 12.96 12.41 22.84
CA ALA A 273 12.07 13.44 23.37
C ALA A 273 12.35 13.78 24.85
N SER A 274 13.00 12.89 25.60
CA SER A 274 13.37 13.13 27.00
C SER A 274 14.72 13.84 27.17
N LEU A 275 15.43 14.12 26.08
CA LEU A 275 16.74 14.81 26.09
C LEU A 275 16.62 16.32 25.78
N PHE A 276 15.43 16.84 25.55
CA PHE A 276 15.09 18.23 25.35
C PHE A 276 13.95 18.66 26.29
#